data_acafb77bde9c5127f064842bd80161c7
#
_entry.id   acafb77bde9c5127f064842bd80161c7
#
_cell.length_a   1.000
_cell.length_b   1.000
_cell.length_c   1.000
_cell.angle_alpha   90.00
_cell.angle_beta   90.00
_cell.angle_gamma   90.00
#
_symmetry.space_group_name_H-M   'P 1'
#
loop_
_entity.id
_entity.type
_entity.pdbx_description
1 polymer ?
#
loop_
_entity_poly.entity_id
_entity_poly.type
_entity_poly.pdbx_seq_one_letter_code
_entity_poly.pdbx_strand_id
1 'polypeptide(L)'
;CGGCQLQALSYSEQLHFKEQKIRNNLIRIGGFDAEYIDERMKPIVGMEEPFHYRNKAQYPIGIDRDGNVITGFYAGRTHNIIANTDCALGASENQQILETILSYMRKNKITAYDEVTGKGLVRHVLIRKGFTSGQLMVCLVINKKMTKMSYSTAGVQKNTNEFLPNQGELLAALAEIKGMTSVSVSINTEKTNVIMGTEIHNLWGESTIEDTIHVRDMQKENYPYTGDALTFKISPLSFYQVNPVQTEKLYSLALEYAGLTGKETVWDLYCGIGTISLFLAGKAKKVCGVEIIPQAIDDARENAKRNHIENAEFFVGKAEEVLPEFYKKASTEASSDEMLHPDVIVVDPPRKGCDDACLNTMLRMQPERIVYVSCNPAAQARDLQLLDAKYK
;
A
#
# COMPACT_ATOMS: atom_id res chain seq x y z
N CYS A 1 17.56 -10.98 10.14
CA CYS A 1 16.94 -9.68 10.37
C CYS A 1 15.74 -9.82 11.30
N GLY A 2 15.19 -8.71 11.77
CA GLY A 2 14.08 -8.69 12.75
C GLY A 2 12.68 -8.63 12.15
N GLY A 3 12.53 -8.73 10.82
CA GLY A 3 11.27 -8.44 10.14
C GLY A 3 10.27 -9.60 10.10
N CYS A 4 10.73 -10.85 10.09
CA CYS A 4 9.90 -12.04 9.88
C CYS A 4 9.73 -12.81 11.19
N GLN A 5 8.65 -12.55 11.94
CA GLN A 5 8.41 -13.15 13.25
C GLN A 5 8.03 -14.64 13.20
N LEU A 6 7.44 -15.10 12.11
CA LEU A 6 6.97 -16.48 11.94
C LEU A 6 7.88 -17.34 11.05
N GLN A 7 9.08 -16.85 10.72
CA GLN A 7 9.99 -17.51 9.76
C GLN A 7 10.41 -18.94 10.18
N ALA A 8 10.43 -19.22 11.47
CA ALA A 8 10.80 -20.54 12.00
C ALA A 8 9.70 -21.61 11.83
N LEU A 9 8.47 -21.20 11.51
CA LEU A 9 7.35 -22.11 11.27
C LEU A 9 7.29 -22.52 9.80
N SER A 10 6.86 -23.76 9.54
CA SER A 10 6.44 -24.16 8.19
C SER A 10 5.31 -23.27 7.69
N TYR A 11 5.12 -23.16 6.37
CA TYR A 11 4.07 -22.28 5.85
C TYR A 11 2.66 -22.75 6.28
N SER A 12 2.42 -24.06 6.34
CA SER A 12 1.17 -24.62 6.88
C SER A 12 0.92 -24.22 8.32
N GLU A 13 1.95 -24.24 9.18
CA GLU A 13 1.84 -23.80 10.56
C GLU A 13 1.63 -22.28 10.67
N GLN A 14 2.22 -21.49 9.76
CA GLN A 14 1.95 -20.05 9.69
C GLN A 14 0.48 -19.78 9.35
N LEU A 15 -0.12 -20.54 8.44
CA LEU A 15 -1.53 -20.43 8.08
C LEU A 15 -2.42 -20.80 9.28
N HIS A 16 -2.16 -21.94 9.89
CA HIS A 16 -2.90 -22.39 11.08
C HIS A 16 -2.81 -21.35 12.22
N PHE A 17 -1.61 -20.84 12.50
CA PHE A 17 -1.42 -19.80 13.53
C PHE A 17 -2.25 -18.54 13.25
N LYS A 18 -2.28 -18.08 11.99
CA LYS A 18 -3.05 -16.89 11.59
C LYS A 18 -4.55 -17.12 11.69
N GLU A 19 -5.02 -18.28 11.26
CA GLU A 19 -6.42 -18.67 11.34
C GLU A 19 -6.90 -18.72 12.81
N GLN A 20 -6.16 -19.42 13.69
CA GLN A 20 -6.43 -19.47 15.11
C GLN A 20 -6.38 -18.09 15.78
N LYS A 21 -5.48 -17.20 15.33
CA LYS A 21 -5.42 -15.83 15.83
C LYS A 21 -6.70 -15.05 15.53
N ILE A 22 -7.23 -15.16 14.31
CA ILE A 22 -8.49 -14.51 13.92
C ILE A 22 -9.63 -15.08 14.74
N ARG A 23 -9.79 -16.40 14.79
CA ARG A 23 -10.79 -17.10 15.59
C ARG A 23 -10.78 -16.64 17.06
N ASN A 24 -9.61 -16.66 17.68
CA ASN A 24 -9.46 -16.28 19.09
C ASN A 24 -9.79 -14.80 19.34
N ASN A 25 -9.49 -13.91 18.41
CA ASN A 25 -9.85 -12.50 18.55
C ASN A 25 -11.37 -12.29 18.45
N LEU A 26 -12.04 -12.95 17.52
CA LEU A 26 -13.49 -12.88 17.39
C LEU A 26 -14.19 -13.36 18.67
N ILE A 27 -13.72 -14.46 19.24
CA ILE A 27 -14.30 -15.00 20.48
C ILE A 27 -13.97 -14.12 21.70
N ARG A 28 -12.69 -13.77 21.91
CA ARG A 28 -12.23 -13.15 23.16
C ARG A 28 -12.42 -11.63 23.19
N ILE A 29 -12.28 -10.96 22.06
CA ILE A 29 -12.39 -9.50 21.93
C ILE A 29 -13.78 -9.16 21.42
N GLY A 30 -14.24 -9.84 20.36
CA GLY A 30 -15.54 -9.62 19.76
C GLY A 30 -16.70 -10.14 20.62
N GLY A 31 -16.43 -11.07 21.57
CA GLY A 31 -17.45 -11.65 22.43
C GLY A 31 -18.40 -12.63 21.72
N PHE A 32 -18.05 -13.07 20.52
CA PHE A 32 -18.85 -14.00 19.75
C PHE A 32 -18.77 -15.42 20.31
N ASP A 33 -19.85 -16.17 20.20
CA ASP A 33 -19.89 -17.57 20.55
C ASP A 33 -18.94 -18.41 19.68
N ALA A 34 -18.27 -19.39 20.28
CA ALA A 34 -17.27 -20.19 19.60
C ALA A 34 -17.85 -21.06 18.47
N GLU A 35 -19.01 -21.68 18.72
CA GLU A 35 -19.71 -22.54 17.77
C GLU A 35 -20.23 -21.70 16.59
N TYR A 36 -20.78 -20.50 16.89
CA TYR A 36 -21.19 -19.54 15.88
C TYR A 36 -20.06 -19.14 14.92
N ILE A 37 -18.84 -18.91 15.47
CA ILE A 37 -17.65 -18.57 14.65
C ILE A 37 -17.19 -19.80 13.86
N ASP A 38 -17.11 -20.97 14.47
CA ASP A 38 -16.63 -22.20 13.82
C ASP A 38 -17.50 -22.61 12.62
N GLU A 39 -18.81 -22.38 12.70
CA GLU A 39 -19.72 -22.65 11.57
C GLU A 39 -19.56 -21.68 10.39
N ARG A 40 -19.11 -20.44 10.64
CA ARG A 40 -19.08 -19.35 9.63
C ARG A 40 -17.71 -19.04 9.11
N MET A 41 -16.67 -19.39 9.86
CA MET A 41 -15.30 -19.14 9.49
C MET A 41 -14.91 -20.00 8.28
N LYS A 42 -14.51 -19.35 7.19
CA LYS A 42 -14.03 -20.03 6.00
C LYS A 42 -12.55 -20.38 6.17
N PRO A 43 -12.07 -21.46 5.50
CA PRO A 43 -10.66 -21.80 5.50
C PRO A 43 -9.80 -20.65 5.04
N ILE A 44 -8.61 -20.50 5.62
CA ILE A 44 -7.66 -19.46 5.24
C ILE A 44 -7.18 -19.64 3.81
N VAL A 45 -7.20 -18.55 3.03
CA VAL A 45 -6.69 -18.53 1.65
C VAL A 45 -5.20 -18.24 1.68
N GLY A 46 -4.38 -19.27 1.49
CA GLY A 46 -2.93 -19.19 1.47
C GLY A 46 -2.35 -18.76 0.12
N MET A 47 -1.03 -18.57 0.12
CA MET A 47 -0.23 -18.41 -1.11
C MET A 47 0.27 -19.79 -1.59
N GLU A 48 0.36 -19.94 -2.90
CA GLU A 48 1.02 -21.10 -3.53
C GLU A 48 2.54 -20.99 -3.37
N GLU A 49 3.09 -19.79 -3.63
CA GLU A 49 4.49 -19.45 -3.44
C GLU A 49 4.64 -18.38 -2.36
N PRO A 50 5.07 -18.73 -1.12
CA PRO A 50 5.13 -17.80 0.00
C PRO A 50 6.42 -16.96 0.04
N PHE A 51 7.23 -16.98 -1.02
CA PHE A 51 8.47 -16.21 -1.15
C PHE A 51 8.38 -15.20 -2.30
N HIS A 52 9.30 -14.23 -2.31
CA HIS A 52 9.46 -13.22 -3.37
C HIS A 52 8.19 -12.47 -3.78
N TYR A 53 7.21 -12.39 -2.89
CA TYR A 53 5.89 -11.81 -3.18
C TYR A 53 5.80 -10.30 -2.95
N ARG A 54 6.78 -9.69 -2.24
CA ARG A 54 6.68 -8.27 -1.90
C ARG A 54 7.07 -7.40 -3.09
N ASN A 55 6.11 -6.60 -3.54
CA ASN A 55 6.30 -5.62 -4.60
C ASN A 55 6.90 -4.29 -4.13
N LYS A 56 7.08 -4.11 -2.82
CA LYS A 56 7.67 -2.90 -2.22
C LYS A 56 8.59 -3.27 -1.07
N ALA A 57 9.79 -2.72 -1.08
CA ALA A 57 10.73 -2.80 0.04
C ALA A 57 11.44 -1.46 0.24
N GLN A 58 11.74 -1.14 1.48
CA GLN A 58 12.50 0.05 1.89
C GLN A 58 13.71 -0.42 2.68
N TYR A 59 14.87 -0.15 2.15
CA TYR A 59 16.14 -0.61 2.69
C TYR A 59 16.91 0.56 3.31
N PRO A 60 17.18 0.59 4.61
CA PRO A 60 18.08 1.56 5.21
C PRO A 60 19.50 1.36 4.70
N ILE A 61 20.22 2.46 4.51
CA ILE A 61 21.64 2.49 4.19
C ILE A 61 22.40 2.88 5.45
N GLY A 62 23.44 2.13 5.77
CA GLY A 62 24.27 2.39 6.94
C GLY A 62 25.72 1.98 6.74
N ILE A 63 26.46 1.91 7.85
CA ILE A 63 27.87 1.56 7.86
C ILE A 63 28.05 0.40 8.86
N ASP A 64 28.81 -0.61 8.46
CA ASP A 64 29.21 -1.70 9.37
C ASP A 64 30.35 -1.27 10.30
N ARG A 65 30.80 -2.20 11.16
CA ARG A 65 31.87 -1.94 12.12
C ARG A 65 33.24 -1.67 11.47
N ASP A 66 33.43 -2.11 10.25
CA ASP A 66 34.66 -1.97 9.47
C ASP A 66 34.62 -0.70 8.58
N GLY A 67 33.55 0.09 8.65
CA GLY A 67 33.39 1.31 7.88
C GLY A 67 32.85 1.11 6.45
N ASN A 68 32.39 -0.09 6.09
CA ASN A 68 31.81 -0.36 4.78
C ASN A 68 30.35 0.07 4.72
N VAL A 69 29.94 0.62 3.58
CA VAL A 69 28.52 0.89 3.33
C VAL A 69 27.77 -0.41 3.15
N ILE A 70 26.69 -0.57 3.93
CA ILE A 70 25.81 -1.73 3.95
C ILE A 70 24.35 -1.32 3.79
N THR A 71 23.53 -2.28 3.40
CA THR A 71 22.06 -2.17 3.40
C THR A 71 21.44 -3.48 3.87
N GLY A 72 20.18 -3.42 4.30
CA GLY A 72 19.46 -4.58 4.80
C GLY A 72 18.23 -4.18 5.60
N PHE A 73 18.06 -4.78 6.77
CA PHE A 73 16.94 -4.47 7.66
C PHE A 73 17.41 -4.29 9.09
N TYR A 74 16.68 -3.50 9.86
CA TYR A 74 16.99 -3.31 11.27
C TYR A 74 16.82 -4.62 12.06
N ALA A 75 17.75 -4.88 12.98
CA ALA A 75 17.57 -5.89 14.00
C ALA A 75 16.39 -5.53 14.89
N GLY A 76 15.67 -6.53 15.37
CA GLY A 76 14.46 -6.32 16.17
C GLY A 76 14.72 -5.37 17.36
N ARG A 77 13.88 -4.33 17.48
CA ARG A 77 13.94 -3.30 18.54
C ARG A 77 15.22 -2.45 18.55
N THR A 78 15.94 -2.38 17.45
CA THR A 78 17.17 -1.56 17.30
C THR A 78 17.18 -0.87 15.94
N HIS A 79 18.10 0.09 15.76
CA HIS A 79 18.43 0.69 14.47
C HIS A 79 19.73 0.12 13.87
N ASN A 80 20.21 -1.00 14.39
CA ASN A 80 21.36 -1.68 13.82
C ASN A 80 20.94 -2.44 12.56
N ILE A 81 21.60 -2.17 11.44
CA ILE A 81 21.31 -2.83 10.17
C ILE A 81 22.00 -4.21 10.16
N ILE A 82 21.20 -5.24 9.93
CA ILE A 82 21.69 -6.56 9.54
C ILE A 82 21.83 -6.54 8.02
N ALA A 83 23.07 -6.63 7.52
CA ALA A 83 23.35 -6.61 6.10
C ALA A 83 22.61 -7.77 5.39
N ASN A 84 21.78 -7.41 4.42
CA ASN A 84 21.02 -8.38 3.65
C ASN A 84 20.52 -7.72 2.35
N THR A 85 21.07 -8.12 1.23
CA THR A 85 20.61 -7.70 -0.11
C THR A 85 19.65 -8.71 -0.74
N ASP A 86 19.69 -9.97 -0.27
CA ASP A 86 18.85 -11.08 -0.75
C ASP A 86 17.79 -11.44 0.31
N CYS A 87 16.68 -10.71 0.28
CA CYS A 87 15.54 -10.98 1.16
C CYS A 87 14.57 -11.95 0.50
N ALA A 88 14.37 -13.12 1.11
CA ALA A 88 13.47 -14.15 0.60
C ALA A 88 12.01 -13.71 0.37
N LEU A 89 11.57 -12.57 0.95
CA LEU A 89 10.24 -12.00 0.70
C LEU A 89 10.24 -10.93 -0.41
N GLY A 90 11.38 -10.29 -0.67
CA GLY A 90 11.53 -9.24 -1.67
C GLY A 90 11.52 -9.79 -3.10
N ALA A 91 11.21 -8.96 -4.08
CA ALA A 91 11.37 -9.31 -5.48
C ALA A 91 12.83 -9.68 -5.79
N SER A 92 13.05 -10.64 -6.67
CA SER A 92 14.38 -11.19 -7.00
C SER A 92 15.35 -10.15 -7.53
N GLU A 93 14.84 -9.12 -8.21
CA GLU A 93 15.63 -8.01 -8.76
C GLU A 93 16.22 -7.09 -7.69
N ASN A 94 15.68 -7.12 -6.46
CA ASN A 94 16.15 -6.24 -5.38
C ASN A 94 17.63 -6.43 -5.08
N GLN A 95 18.14 -7.65 -5.11
CA GLN A 95 19.54 -7.93 -4.86
C GLN A 95 20.45 -7.20 -5.85
N GLN A 96 20.20 -7.35 -7.15
CA GLN A 96 20.98 -6.70 -8.20
C GLN A 96 20.93 -5.17 -8.08
N ILE A 97 19.75 -4.60 -7.80
CA ILE A 97 19.57 -3.16 -7.62
C ILE A 97 20.41 -2.66 -6.42
N LEU A 98 20.31 -3.34 -5.28
CA LEU A 98 21.02 -2.94 -4.07
C LEU A 98 22.54 -3.05 -4.22
N GLU A 99 23.04 -4.12 -4.83
CA GLU A 99 24.47 -4.30 -5.09
C GLU A 99 25.02 -3.24 -6.06
N THR A 100 24.26 -2.86 -7.08
CA THR A 100 24.58 -1.76 -8.00
C THR A 100 24.71 -0.45 -7.23
N ILE A 101 23.72 -0.12 -6.36
CA ILE A 101 23.74 1.11 -5.55
C ILE A 101 24.92 1.11 -4.57
N LEU A 102 25.14 0.02 -3.84
CA LEU A 102 26.27 -0.08 -2.89
C LEU A 102 27.62 0.05 -3.60
N SER A 103 27.79 -0.57 -4.76
CA SER A 103 29.01 -0.45 -5.58
C SER A 103 29.25 0.99 -6.01
N TYR A 104 28.21 1.67 -6.53
CA TYR A 104 28.27 3.08 -6.88
C TYR A 104 28.64 3.97 -5.68
N MET A 105 27.99 3.73 -4.50
CA MET A 105 28.30 4.51 -3.28
C MET A 105 29.75 4.35 -2.83
N ARG A 106 30.29 3.13 -2.86
CA ARG A 106 31.69 2.85 -2.51
C ARG A 106 32.66 3.53 -3.47
N LYS A 107 32.43 3.39 -4.78
CA LYS A 107 33.26 3.99 -5.84
C LYS A 107 33.32 5.51 -5.70
N ASN A 108 32.19 6.15 -5.47
CA ASN A 108 32.07 7.60 -5.44
C ASN A 108 32.17 8.19 -4.02
N LYS A 109 32.55 7.39 -3.01
CA LYS A 109 32.72 7.80 -1.61
C LYS A 109 31.48 8.51 -1.04
N ILE A 110 30.27 8.03 -1.42
CA ILE A 110 29.01 8.60 -0.97
C ILE A 110 28.71 8.07 0.44
N THR A 111 28.40 8.98 1.33
CA THR A 111 28.19 8.66 2.75
C THR A 111 26.78 8.15 3.02
N ALA A 112 26.67 7.11 3.86
CA ALA A 112 25.41 6.71 4.46
C ALA A 112 24.97 7.75 5.51
N TYR A 113 23.66 7.93 5.64
CA TYR A 113 23.10 8.79 6.70
C TYR A 113 23.23 8.12 8.07
N ASP A 114 23.70 8.87 9.04
CA ASP A 114 23.77 8.48 10.44
C ASP A 114 22.66 9.20 11.22
N GLU A 115 21.72 8.45 11.77
CA GLU A 115 20.57 8.97 12.51
C GLU A 115 20.96 9.71 13.79
N VAL A 116 22.09 9.34 14.43
CA VAL A 116 22.57 9.96 15.68
C VAL A 116 23.10 11.35 15.40
N THR A 117 24.01 11.45 14.44
CA THR A 117 24.66 12.73 14.09
C THR A 117 23.84 13.59 13.13
N GLY A 118 22.92 12.99 12.37
CA GLY A 118 22.15 13.64 11.31
C GLY A 118 23.00 13.99 10.09
N LYS A 119 24.16 13.36 9.92
CA LYS A 119 25.09 13.56 8.81
C LYS A 119 25.04 12.41 7.83
N GLY A 120 25.55 12.63 6.62
CA GLY A 120 25.54 11.66 5.53
C GLY A 120 24.44 11.94 4.51
N LEU A 121 24.59 11.36 3.32
CA LEU A 121 23.76 11.72 2.16
C LEU A 121 22.61 10.74 1.92
N VAL A 122 22.89 9.44 1.78
CA VAL A 122 21.86 8.46 1.42
C VAL A 122 21.30 7.79 2.68
N ARG A 123 19.97 7.86 2.84
CA ARG A 123 19.26 7.31 4.01
C ARG A 123 18.67 5.94 3.74
N HIS A 124 17.90 5.83 2.67
CA HIS A 124 17.17 4.61 2.31
C HIS A 124 17.12 4.44 0.79
N VAL A 125 16.87 3.21 0.38
CA VAL A 125 16.48 2.85 -0.99
C VAL A 125 15.08 2.26 -0.94
N LEU A 126 14.13 2.88 -1.64
CA LEU A 126 12.82 2.31 -1.94
C LEU A 126 12.92 1.59 -3.27
N ILE A 127 12.50 0.32 -3.32
CA ILE A 127 12.33 -0.45 -4.55
C ILE A 127 10.87 -0.85 -4.68
N ARG A 128 10.30 -0.69 -5.87
CA ARG A 128 8.97 -1.19 -6.23
C ARG A 128 9.04 -2.00 -7.51
N LYS A 129 8.17 -2.99 -7.62
CA LYS A 129 8.00 -3.84 -8.81
C LYS A 129 6.52 -3.95 -9.16
N GLY A 130 6.16 -3.70 -10.40
CA GLY A 130 4.90 -4.15 -10.97
C GLY A 130 5.04 -5.64 -11.33
N PHE A 131 4.26 -6.50 -10.68
CA PHE A 131 4.41 -7.96 -10.85
C PHE A 131 3.89 -8.42 -12.20
N THR A 132 2.81 -7.82 -12.68
CA THR A 132 2.24 -8.14 -14.01
C THR A 132 3.02 -7.43 -15.11
N SER A 133 3.37 -6.15 -14.91
CA SER A 133 4.09 -5.36 -15.94
C SER A 133 5.57 -5.67 -16.03
N GLY A 134 6.18 -6.20 -14.97
CA GLY A 134 7.63 -6.37 -14.84
C GLY A 134 8.41 -5.06 -14.65
N GLN A 135 7.72 -3.92 -14.52
CA GLN A 135 8.35 -2.62 -14.35
C GLN A 135 8.97 -2.46 -12.96
N LEU A 136 10.14 -1.83 -12.90
CA LEU A 136 10.90 -1.56 -11.68
C LEU A 136 11.02 -0.06 -11.43
N MET A 137 10.89 0.32 -10.17
CA MET A 137 11.11 1.68 -9.69
C MET A 137 12.11 1.68 -8.54
N VAL A 138 13.06 2.58 -8.60
CA VAL A 138 14.01 2.88 -7.53
C VAL A 138 13.86 4.34 -7.10
N CYS A 139 13.73 4.56 -5.79
CA CYS A 139 13.77 5.91 -5.22
C CYS A 139 14.78 5.96 -4.08
N LEU A 140 15.84 6.75 -4.24
CA LEU A 140 16.82 6.97 -3.18
C LEU A 140 16.34 8.09 -2.26
N VAL A 141 16.29 7.82 -0.97
CA VAL A 141 15.98 8.84 0.05
C VAL A 141 17.27 9.51 0.46
N ILE A 142 17.38 10.82 0.26
CA ILE A 142 18.59 11.57 0.50
C ILE A 142 18.40 12.71 1.52
N ASN A 143 19.44 12.95 2.31
CA ASN A 143 19.54 14.05 3.27
C ASN A 143 20.29 15.23 2.62
N LYS A 144 19.62 15.94 1.71
CA LYS A 144 20.22 17.07 1.02
C LYS A 144 19.23 18.22 0.93
N LYS A 145 19.55 19.35 1.53
CA LYS A 145 18.78 20.60 1.31
C LYS A 145 19.12 21.14 -0.08
N MET A 146 18.10 21.39 -0.89
CA MET A 146 18.27 22.11 -2.14
C MET A 146 18.65 23.56 -1.81
N THR A 147 19.86 23.98 -2.19
CA THR A 147 20.21 25.39 -2.20
C THR A 147 19.57 26.04 -3.41
N LYS A 148 18.78 27.10 -3.20
CA LYS A 148 18.29 27.94 -4.31
C LYS A 148 19.49 28.36 -5.16
N MET A 149 19.35 28.30 -6.48
CA MET A 149 20.38 28.65 -7.47
C MET A 149 21.19 29.87 -7.02
N SER A 150 22.47 29.68 -6.71
CA SER A 150 23.40 30.77 -6.58
C SER A 150 23.99 31.04 -7.98
N TYR A 151 23.69 32.20 -8.53
CA TYR A 151 24.40 32.68 -9.71
C TYR A 151 25.86 32.96 -9.31
N SER A 152 26.79 32.20 -9.84
CA SER A 152 28.19 32.56 -9.67
C SER A 152 28.48 33.77 -10.60
N THR A 153 29.18 34.76 -10.06
CA THR A 153 29.62 35.98 -10.77
C THR A 153 30.57 35.70 -11.95
N ALA A 154 30.86 34.45 -12.26
CA ALA A 154 31.81 34.04 -13.30
C ALA A 154 31.18 33.40 -14.54
N GLY A 155 29.85 33.49 -14.74
CA GLY A 155 29.22 33.07 -16.02
C GLY A 155 29.30 31.57 -16.39
N VAL A 156 29.88 30.74 -15.54
CA VAL A 156 29.90 29.27 -15.74
C VAL A 156 28.71 28.67 -15.05
N GLN A 157 27.71 28.26 -15.82
CA GLN A 157 26.62 27.42 -15.32
C GLN A 157 27.21 26.08 -14.81
N LYS A 158 27.48 25.98 -13.51
CA LYS A 158 27.59 24.67 -12.87
C LYS A 158 26.18 24.11 -12.87
N ASN A 159 25.99 22.96 -13.51
CA ASN A 159 24.75 22.19 -13.47
C ASN A 159 24.43 21.86 -12.02
N THR A 160 23.61 22.68 -11.33
CA THR A 160 23.28 22.58 -9.91
C THR A 160 22.19 21.56 -9.62
N ASN A 161 21.76 20.79 -10.64
CA ASN A 161 20.71 19.78 -10.53
C ASN A 161 21.22 18.36 -10.19
N GLU A 162 22.47 18.23 -9.77
CA GLU A 162 23.01 16.92 -9.40
C GLU A 162 22.67 16.62 -7.93
N PHE A 163 21.77 15.67 -7.71
CA PHE A 163 21.36 15.22 -6.37
C PHE A 163 22.43 14.36 -5.70
N LEU A 164 23.15 13.59 -6.50
CA LEU A 164 24.17 12.64 -6.08
C LEU A 164 25.45 12.87 -6.87
N PRO A 165 26.65 12.78 -6.27
CA PRO A 165 27.91 12.88 -7.02
C PRO A 165 27.98 11.84 -8.13
N ASN A 166 28.34 12.25 -9.36
CA ASN A 166 28.42 11.38 -10.53
C ASN A 166 27.16 10.55 -10.78
N GLN A 167 25.96 11.13 -10.55
CA GLN A 167 24.68 10.42 -10.65
C GLN A 167 24.46 9.75 -12.00
N GLY A 168 25.04 10.26 -13.09
CA GLY A 168 24.98 9.65 -14.41
C GLY A 168 25.51 8.21 -14.45
N GLU A 169 26.54 7.88 -13.66
CA GLU A 169 27.06 6.51 -13.55
C GLU A 169 26.01 5.57 -12.90
N LEU A 170 25.33 6.04 -11.86
CA LEU A 170 24.28 5.26 -11.21
C LEU A 170 23.11 5.02 -12.15
N LEU A 171 22.66 6.08 -12.82
CA LEU A 171 21.53 6.01 -13.75
C LEU A 171 21.81 5.04 -14.91
N ALA A 172 23.01 5.11 -15.48
CA ALA A 172 23.42 4.19 -16.55
C ALA A 172 23.44 2.73 -16.06
N ALA A 173 24.00 2.49 -14.87
CA ALA A 173 24.07 1.12 -14.30
C ALA A 173 22.70 0.56 -13.93
N LEU A 174 21.80 1.39 -13.40
CA LEU A 174 20.42 0.95 -13.09
C LEU A 174 19.61 0.72 -14.35
N ALA A 175 19.79 1.52 -15.39
CA ALA A 175 19.08 1.39 -16.68
C ALA A 175 19.33 0.05 -17.38
N GLU A 176 20.51 -0.58 -17.15
CA GLU A 176 20.84 -1.91 -17.69
C GLU A 176 20.04 -3.05 -17.01
N ILE A 177 19.41 -2.79 -15.85
CA ILE A 177 18.61 -3.81 -15.15
C ILE A 177 17.29 -3.97 -15.90
N LYS A 178 17.00 -5.21 -16.33
CA LYS A 178 15.77 -5.53 -17.07
C LYS A 178 14.54 -5.11 -16.29
N GLY A 179 13.66 -4.34 -16.90
CA GLY A 179 12.43 -3.83 -16.29
C GLY A 179 12.60 -2.48 -15.59
N MET A 180 13.82 -1.92 -15.47
CA MET A 180 13.99 -0.61 -14.87
C MET A 180 13.23 0.44 -15.69
N THR A 181 12.29 1.12 -15.02
CA THR A 181 11.36 2.07 -15.65
C THR A 181 11.46 3.46 -15.03
N SER A 182 11.77 3.53 -13.72
CA SER A 182 11.76 4.78 -12.97
C SER A 182 12.92 4.83 -11.97
N VAL A 183 13.71 5.90 -12.02
CA VAL A 183 14.70 6.22 -10.99
C VAL A 183 14.48 7.64 -10.50
N SER A 184 14.33 7.80 -9.20
CA SER A 184 14.03 9.08 -8.56
C SER A 184 14.80 9.29 -7.27
N VAL A 185 14.74 10.49 -6.72
CA VAL A 185 15.17 10.79 -5.35
C VAL A 185 14.03 11.40 -4.57
N SER A 186 14.00 11.08 -3.28
CA SER A 186 13.15 11.71 -2.28
C SER A 186 14.02 12.50 -1.33
N ILE A 187 13.71 13.78 -1.14
CA ILE A 187 14.45 14.64 -0.20
C ILE A 187 13.81 14.51 1.18
N ASN A 188 14.58 14.00 2.14
CA ASN A 188 14.17 13.94 3.55
C ASN A 188 15.31 14.38 4.45
N THR A 189 15.20 15.60 4.98
CA THR A 189 16.16 16.19 5.92
C THR A 189 15.69 16.14 7.37
N GLU A 190 14.48 15.63 7.60
CA GLU A 190 13.85 15.61 8.92
C GLU A 190 14.41 14.46 9.78
N LYS A 191 14.57 14.72 11.09
CA LYS A 191 14.98 13.71 12.07
C LYS A 191 13.74 13.01 12.66
N THR A 192 12.98 12.32 11.80
CA THR A 192 11.78 11.59 12.18
C THR A 192 11.84 10.15 11.68
N ASN A 193 10.92 9.31 12.15
CA ASN A 193 10.78 7.92 11.67
C ASN A 193 10.13 7.83 10.28
N VAL A 194 9.73 8.95 9.69
CA VAL A 194 9.19 8.98 8.32
C VAL A 194 10.34 8.79 7.34
N ILE A 195 10.28 7.74 6.53
CA ILE A 195 11.35 7.39 5.60
C ILE A 195 11.35 8.32 4.38
N MET A 196 10.18 8.45 3.72
CA MET A 196 10.05 9.25 2.50
C MET A 196 9.80 10.71 2.82
N GLY A 197 10.50 11.60 2.11
CA GLY A 197 10.12 13.02 2.08
C GLY A 197 8.94 13.25 1.14
N THR A 198 8.38 14.45 1.19
CA THR A 198 7.28 14.88 0.31
C THR A 198 7.77 15.39 -1.05
N GLU A 199 9.03 15.79 -1.14
CA GLU A 199 9.66 16.30 -2.36
C GLU A 199 10.34 15.15 -3.12
N ILE A 200 9.79 14.84 -4.32
CA ILE A 200 10.28 13.76 -5.19
C ILE A 200 10.77 14.36 -6.50
N HIS A 201 11.96 13.98 -6.95
CA HIS A 201 12.52 14.38 -8.24
C HIS A 201 12.80 13.13 -9.08
N ASN A 202 12.20 13.07 -10.26
CA ASN A 202 12.52 12.05 -11.24
C ASN A 202 13.89 12.33 -11.85
N LEU A 203 14.77 11.31 -11.85
CA LEU A 203 16.13 11.43 -12.40
C LEU A 203 16.26 10.76 -13.75
N TRP A 204 15.51 9.69 -13.99
CA TRP A 204 15.58 8.92 -15.23
C TRP A 204 14.28 8.13 -15.43
N GLY A 205 13.88 7.97 -16.68
CA GLY A 205 12.69 7.24 -17.07
C GLY A 205 11.38 7.91 -16.65
N GLU A 206 10.38 7.10 -16.41
CA GLU A 206 9.04 7.56 -16.03
C GLU A 206 8.98 7.98 -14.56
N SER A 207 8.02 8.84 -14.19
CA SER A 207 7.79 9.24 -12.79
C SER A 207 7.03 8.19 -11.97
N THR A 208 6.41 7.22 -12.65
CA THR A 208 5.58 6.15 -12.08
C THR A 208 5.87 4.83 -12.77
N ILE A 209 5.49 3.73 -12.13
CA ILE A 209 5.35 2.43 -12.78
C ILE A 209 3.88 2.04 -12.84
N GLU A 210 3.57 1.07 -13.65
CA GLU A 210 2.23 0.49 -13.75
C GLU A 210 2.21 -0.95 -13.23
N ASP A 211 1.08 -1.36 -12.68
CA ASP A 211 0.83 -2.76 -12.39
C ASP A 211 -0.65 -3.08 -12.62
N THR A 212 -0.94 -4.33 -12.93
CA THR A 212 -2.29 -4.80 -13.21
C THR A 212 -2.70 -5.82 -12.17
N ILE A 213 -3.90 -5.66 -11.62
CA ILE A 213 -4.55 -6.59 -10.69
C ILE A 213 -5.73 -7.23 -11.41
N HIS A 214 -5.82 -8.57 -11.34
CA HIS A 214 -6.85 -9.35 -12.02
C HIS A 214 -7.96 -9.74 -11.05
N VAL A 215 -9.17 -9.81 -11.55
CA VAL A 215 -10.31 -10.38 -10.82
C VAL A 215 -10.25 -11.90 -10.91
N ARG A 216 -10.43 -12.57 -9.77
CA ARG A 216 -10.41 -14.03 -9.66
C ARG A 216 -11.79 -14.59 -9.35
N ASP A 217 -12.10 -15.74 -9.87
CA ASP A 217 -13.28 -16.52 -9.52
C ASP A 217 -13.00 -17.31 -8.22
N MET A 218 -13.47 -16.75 -7.09
CA MET A 218 -13.20 -17.31 -5.76
C MET A 218 -14.04 -18.56 -5.44
N GLN A 219 -15.01 -18.92 -6.29
CA GLN A 219 -15.84 -20.11 -6.13
C GLN A 219 -15.23 -21.35 -6.80
N LYS A 220 -14.24 -21.15 -7.67
CA LYS A 220 -13.56 -22.24 -8.36
C LYS A 220 -12.26 -22.63 -7.69
N GLU A 221 -11.89 -23.90 -7.86
CA GLU A 221 -10.60 -24.41 -7.40
C GLU A 221 -9.44 -23.61 -8.04
N ASN A 222 -8.39 -23.33 -7.25
CA ASN A 222 -7.21 -22.54 -7.67
C ASN A 222 -7.50 -21.10 -8.09
N TYR A 223 -8.71 -20.58 -7.85
CA TYR A 223 -9.08 -19.17 -8.05
C TYR A 223 -8.62 -18.60 -9.41
N PRO A 224 -9.11 -19.15 -10.54
CA PRO A 224 -8.69 -18.72 -11.87
C PRO A 224 -9.09 -17.28 -12.17
N TYR A 225 -8.42 -16.64 -13.11
CA TYR A 225 -8.78 -15.33 -13.59
C TYR A 225 -10.12 -15.33 -14.32
N THR A 226 -10.93 -14.29 -14.12
CA THR A 226 -12.23 -14.10 -14.82
C THR A 226 -12.06 -13.49 -16.22
N GLY A 227 -10.92 -12.87 -16.47
CA GLY A 227 -10.66 -12.04 -17.65
C GLY A 227 -10.73 -10.55 -17.37
N ASP A 228 -11.36 -10.12 -16.28
CA ASP A 228 -11.39 -8.72 -15.86
C ASP A 228 -10.08 -8.35 -15.16
N ALA A 229 -9.56 -7.16 -15.46
CA ALA A 229 -8.32 -6.66 -14.88
C ALA A 229 -8.33 -5.13 -14.80
N LEU A 230 -7.59 -4.59 -13.84
CA LEU A 230 -7.47 -3.16 -13.59
C LEU A 230 -5.99 -2.77 -13.50
N THR A 231 -5.62 -1.73 -14.24
CA THR A 231 -4.26 -1.20 -14.27
C THR A 231 -4.14 0.06 -13.43
N PHE A 232 -3.13 0.10 -12.56
CA PHE A 232 -2.88 1.19 -11.63
C PHE A 232 -1.54 1.84 -11.90
N LYS A 233 -1.49 3.18 -11.83
CA LYS A 233 -0.25 3.94 -11.72
C LYS A 233 0.23 3.97 -10.28
N ILE A 234 1.52 3.76 -10.10
CA ILE A 234 2.16 3.66 -8.80
C ILE A 234 3.34 4.64 -8.76
N SER A 235 3.23 5.68 -7.93
CA SER A 235 4.32 6.61 -7.64
C SER A 235 5.18 6.13 -6.47
N PRO A 236 6.33 6.74 -6.18
CA PRO A 236 7.10 6.42 -4.97
C PRO A 236 6.29 6.54 -3.68
N LEU A 237 5.33 7.46 -3.60
CA LEU A 237 4.52 7.74 -2.42
C LEU A 237 3.19 6.99 -2.37
N SER A 238 2.67 6.48 -3.50
CA SER A 238 1.38 5.80 -3.54
C SER A 238 1.32 4.64 -2.54
N PHE A 239 0.20 4.52 -1.84
CA PHE A 239 -0.12 3.28 -1.14
C PHE A 239 -0.58 2.24 -2.18
N TYR A 240 0.03 1.08 -2.18
CA TYR A 240 -0.33 -0.07 -3.01
C TYR A 240 -0.01 -1.33 -2.22
N GLN A 241 -0.91 -2.29 -2.18
CA GLN A 241 -0.78 -3.51 -1.39
C GLN A 241 0.50 -4.28 -1.75
N VAL A 242 1.25 -4.71 -0.73
CA VAL A 242 2.61 -5.23 -0.92
C VAL A 242 2.68 -6.67 -1.44
N ASN A 243 1.56 -7.38 -1.47
CA ASN A 243 1.44 -8.75 -1.97
C ASN A 243 0.37 -8.78 -3.07
N PRO A 244 0.72 -8.55 -4.34
CA PRO A 244 -0.25 -8.42 -5.43
C PRO A 244 -1.09 -9.70 -5.64
N VAL A 245 -0.49 -10.88 -5.52
CA VAL A 245 -1.20 -12.16 -5.70
C VAL A 245 -2.30 -12.35 -4.65
N GLN A 246 -1.99 -12.07 -3.37
CA GLN A 246 -3.00 -12.15 -2.32
C GLN A 246 -3.98 -10.97 -2.37
N THR A 247 -3.57 -9.82 -2.90
CA THR A 247 -4.46 -8.68 -3.13
C THR A 247 -5.55 -9.02 -4.14
N GLU A 248 -5.22 -9.71 -5.23
CA GLU A 248 -6.20 -10.20 -6.19
C GLU A 248 -7.25 -11.09 -5.52
N LYS A 249 -6.81 -12.06 -4.72
CA LYS A 249 -7.71 -12.95 -3.97
C LYS A 249 -8.56 -12.19 -2.95
N LEU A 250 -7.94 -11.28 -2.18
CA LEU A 250 -8.62 -10.49 -1.15
C LEU A 250 -9.71 -9.59 -1.76
N TYR A 251 -9.38 -8.87 -2.83
CA TYR A 251 -10.34 -7.96 -3.47
C TYR A 251 -11.44 -8.70 -4.22
N SER A 252 -11.12 -9.86 -4.80
CA SER A 252 -12.12 -10.73 -5.41
C SER A 252 -13.08 -11.32 -4.37
N LEU A 253 -12.59 -11.67 -3.17
CA LEU A 253 -13.45 -12.05 -2.04
C LEU A 253 -14.31 -10.88 -1.55
N ALA A 254 -13.75 -9.67 -1.45
CA ALA A 254 -14.52 -8.50 -1.08
C ALA A 254 -15.66 -8.23 -2.08
N LEU A 255 -15.37 -8.36 -3.38
CA LEU A 255 -16.38 -8.26 -4.45
C LEU A 255 -17.45 -9.35 -4.34
N GLU A 256 -17.06 -10.61 -4.08
CA GLU A 256 -18.01 -11.72 -3.88
C GLU A 256 -18.91 -11.46 -2.67
N TYR A 257 -18.34 -11.07 -1.53
CA TYR A 257 -19.12 -10.79 -0.30
C TYR A 257 -19.99 -9.55 -0.42
N ALA A 258 -19.61 -8.59 -1.25
CA ALA A 258 -20.49 -7.46 -1.57
C ALA A 258 -21.77 -7.88 -2.29
N GLY A 259 -21.77 -9.02 -3.00
CA GLY A 259 -22.95 -9.65 -3.60
C GLY A 259 -23.68 -8.74 -4.60
N LEU A 260 -22.92 -8.01 -5.41
CA LEU A 260 -23.45 -6.97 -6.31
C LEU A 260 -24.14 -7.57 -7.54
N THR A 261 -25.25 -6.95 -7.93
CA THR A 261 -26.08 -7.36 -9.08
C THR A 261 -26.14 -6.31 -10.20
N GLY A 262 -25.46 -5.17 -10.04
CA GLY A 262 -25.48 -4.03 -10.95
C GLY A 262 -26.51 -2.95 -10.58
N LYS A 263 -27.21 -3.10 -9.46
CA LYS A 263 -28.25 -2.16 -9.00
C LYS A 263 -27.80 -1.36 -7.78
N GLU A 264 -26.79 -1.81 -7.08
CA GLU A 264 -26.38 -1.32 -5.78
C GLU A 264 -25.52 -0.06 -5.88
N THR A 265 -25.75 0.86 -4.93
CA THR A 265 -24.83 1.95 -4.59
C THR A 265 -23.89 1.45 -3.48
N VAL A 266 -22.60 1.50 -3.75
CA VAL A 266 -21.56 1.03 -2.85
C VAL A 266 -20.74 2.20 -2.32
N TRP A 267 -20.49 2.24 -1.02
CA TRP A 267 -19.52 3.16 -0.42
C TRP A 267 -18.28 2.40 -0.01
N ASP A 268 -17.12 2.86 -0.50
CA ASP A 268 -15.80 2.36 -0.13
C ASP A 268 -15.11 3.39 0.77
N LEU A 269 -15.09 3.09 2.06
CA LEU A 269 -14.50 3.97 3.07
C LEU A 269 -13.03 3.62 3.28
N TYR A 270 -12.18 4.65 3.29
CA TYR A 270 -10.71 4.54 3.28
C TYR A 270 -10.17 4.00 1.95
N CYS A 271 -10.71 4.50 0.82
CA CYS A 271 -10.50 3.92 -0.50
C CYS A 271 -9.07 4.05 -1.06
N GLY A 272 -8.21 4.91 -0.47
CA GLY A 272 -6.85 5.16 -0.95
C GLY A 272 -6.85 5.63 -2.40
N ILE A 273 -6.07 4.98 -3.27
CA ILE A 273 -6.02 5.25 -4.72
C ILE A 273 -7.15 4.57 -5.51
N GLY A 274 -8.22 4.13 -4.82
CA GLY A 274 -9.42 3.57 -5.43
C GLY A 274 -9.33 2.10 -5.81
N THR A 275 -8.38 1.33 -5.26
CA THR A 275 -8.18 -0.05 -5.72
C THR A 275 -9.40 -0.94 -5.49
N ILE A 276 -9.98 -0.97 -4.29
CA ILE A 276 -11.21 -1.73 -4.00
C ILE A 276 -12.40 -1.11 -4.72
N SER A 277 -12.54 0.23 -4.69
CA SER A 277 -13.62 0.94 -5.37
C SER A 277 -13.76 0.53 -6.84
N LEU A 278 -12.64 0.48 -7.57
CA LEU A 278 -12.64 0.13 -8.99
C LEU A 278 -12.94 -1.35 -9.24
N PHE A 279 -12.55 -2.25 -8.32
CA PHE A 279 -12.99 -3.66 -8.37
C PHE A 279 -14.51 -3.79 -8.24
N LEU A 280 -15.11 -3.03 -7.33
CA LEU A 280 -16.56 -3.03 -7.10
C LEU A 280 -17.33 -2.39 -8.23
N ALA A 281 -16.76 -1.37 -8.89
CA ALA A 281 -17.42 -0.60 -9.96
C ALA A 281 -17.86 -1.47 -11.15
N GLY A 282 -17.11 -2.53 -11.46
CA GLY A 282 -17.45 -3.48 -12.52
C GLY A 282 -18.76 -4.25 -12.28
N LYS A 283 -19.29 -4.28 -11.06
CA LYS A 283 -20.52 -5.00 -10.68
C LYS A 283 -21.55 -4.12 -9.95
N ALA A 284 -21.25 -2.85 -9.65
CA ALA A 284 -22.11 -1.91 -8.96
C ALA A 284 -22.84 -0.99 -9.95
N LYS A 285 -24.00 -0.44 -9.55
CA LYS A 285 -24.62 0.71 -10.22
C LYS A 285 -23.74 1.96 -10.07
N LYS A 286 -23.28 2.22 -8.85
CA LYS A 286 -22.41 3.35 -8.50
C LYS A 286 -21.49 2.99 -7.34
N VAL A 287 -20.28 3.53 -7.36
CA VAL A 287 -19.34 3.43 -6.24
C VAL A 287 -18.94 4.83 -5.78
N CYS A 288 -18.97 5.05 -4.47
CA CYS A 288 -18.55 6.30 -3.81
C CYS A 288 -17.34 5.99 -2.91
N GLY A 289 -16.15 6.44 -3.31
CA GLY A 289 -14.91 6.28 -2.54
C GLY A 289 -14.62 7.48 -1.65
N VAL A 290 -14.22 7.26 -0.39
CA VAL A 290 -13.84 8.32 0.57
C VAL A 290 -12.44 8.07 1.09
N GLU A 291 -11.60 9.10 1.02
CA GLU A 291 -10.22 9.08 1.52
C GLU A 291 -9.81 10.47 2.03
N ILE A 292 -9.07 10.49 3.14
CA ILE A 292 -8.62 11.75 3.77
C ILE A 292 -7.51 12.44 3.00
N ILE A 293 -6.71 11.70 2.23
CA ILE A 293 -5.52 12.20 1.53
C ILE A 293 -5.92 12.71 0.14
N PRO A 294 -5.87 14.05 -0.13
CA PRO A 294 -6.30 14.61 -1.41
C PRO A 294 -5.56 13.99 -2.61
N GLN A 295 -4.24 13.81 -2.50
CA GLN A 295 -3.43 13.21 -3.58
C GLN A 295 -3.88 11.78 -3.92
N ALA A 296 -4.29 10.99 -2.93
CA ALA A 296 -4.79 9.63 -3.17
C ALA A 296 -6.14 9.66 -3.93
N ILE A 297 -6.98 10.65 -3.66
CA ILE A 297 -8.23 10.85 -4.41
C ILE A 297 -7.95 11.28 -5.85
N ASP A 298 -6.96 12.14 -6.10
CA ASP A 298 -6.57 12.51 -7.46
C ASP A 298 -6.03 11.28 -8.21
N ASP A 299 -5.20 10.46 -7.57
CA ASP A 299 -4.73 9.19 -8.10
C ASP A 299 -5.90 8.22 -8.38
N ALA A 300 -6.91 8.16 -7.49
CA ALA A 300 -8.11 7.32 -7.68
C ALA A 300 -8.93 7.74 -8.91
N ARG A 301 -9.14 9.04 -9.09
CA ARG A 301 -9.82 9.59 -10.27
C ARG A 301 -9.05 9.30 -11.56
N GLU A 302 -7.72 9.42 -11.53
CA GLU A 302 -6.87 9.08 -12.68
C GLU A 302 -6.93 7.57 -12.99
N ASN A 303 -6.91 6.72 -11.97
CA ASN A 303 -7.04 5.28 -12.11
C ASN A 303 -8.43 4.87 -12.66
N ALA A 304 -9.51 5.51 -12.22
CA ALA A 304 -10.85 5.30 -12.77
C ALA A 304 -10.89 5.64 -14.27
N LYS A 305 -10.38 6.81 -14.64
CA LYS A 305 -10.29 7.24 -16.04
C LYS A 305 -9.45 6.30 -16.89
N ARG A 306 -8.32 5.82 -16.37
CA ARG A 306 -7.42 4.86 -17.04
C ARG A 306 -8.12 3.55 -17.37
N ASN A 307 -8.96 3.07 -16.46
CA ASN A 307 -9.70 1.82 -16.60
C ASN A 307 -11.10 2.02 -17.23
N HIS A 308 -11.39 3.22 -17.77
CA HIS A 308 -12.68 3.55 -18.40
C HIS A 308 -13.89 3.32 -17.48
N ILE A 309 -13.71 3.58 -16.17
CA ILE A 309 -14.76 3.44 -15.16
C ILE A 309 -15.38 4.81 -14.92
N GLU A 310 -16.67 4.94 -15.26
CA GLU A 310 -17.42 6.19 -15.18
C GLU A 310 -18.40 6.22 -14.00
N ASN A 311 -18.70 5.09 -13.40
CA ASN A 311 -19.64 4.93 -12.29
C ASN A 311 -18.99 4.98 -10.90
N ALA A 312 -17.72 5.42 -10.80
CA ALA A 312 -17.02 5.64 -9.54
C ALA A 312 -16.79 7.14 -9.30
N GLU A 313 -17.14 7.59 -8.10
CA GLU A 313 -16.98 8.98 -7.65
C GLU A 313 -16.17 9.02 -6.37
N PHE A 314 -15.27 10.02 -6.23
CA PHE A 314 -14.31 10.05 -5.12
C PHE A 314 -14.35 11.38 -4.37
N PHE A 315 -14.37 11.29 -3.02
CA PHE A 315 -14.53 12.41 -2.10
C PHE A 315 -13.33 12.51 -1.14
N VAL A 316 -12.78 13.72 -1.01
CA VAL A 316 -11.75 14.01 -0.03
C VAL A 316 -12.39 14.31 1.32
N GLY A 317 -12.00 13.59 2.35
CA GLY A 317 -12.45 13.84 3.71
C GLY A 317 -12.31 12.60 4.59
N LYS A 318 -12.58 12.78 5.87
CA LYS A 318 -12.64 11.64 6.79
C LYS A 318 -13.97 10.91 6.65
N ALA A 319 -13.94 9.59 6.66
CA ALA A 319 -15.13 8.76 6.54
C ALA A 319 -16.18 9.13 7.59
N GLU A 320 -15.74 9.39 8.83
CA GLU A 320 -16.56 9.79 9.97
C GLU A 320 -17.20 11.20 9.83
N GLU A 321 -16.72 12.03 8.92
CA GLU A 321 -17.26 13.36 8.61
C GLU A 321 -18.10 13.35 7.33
N VAL A 322 -17.56 12.75 6.25
CA VAL A 322 -18.20 12.72 4.92
C VAL A 322 -19.50 11.91 4.94
N LEU A 323 -19.44 10.69 5.50
CA LEU A 323 -20.59 9.80 5.51
C LEU A 323 -21.82 10.39 6.24
N PRO A 324 -21.69 10.98 7.45
CA PRO A 324 -22.82 11.65 8.11
C PRO A 324 -23.37 12.87 7.36
N GLU A 325 -22.53 13.61 6.65
CA GLU A 325 -22.99 14.77 5.87
C GLU A 325 -23.87 14.34 4.69
N PHE A 326 -23.46 13.31 3.98
CA PHE A 326 -24.25 12.73 2.91
C PHE A 326 -25.56 12.15 3.42
N TYR A 327 -25.55 11.47 4.56
CA TYR A 327 -26.76 10.97 5.22
C TYR A 327 -27.74 12.08 5.58
N LYS A 328 -27.25 13.22 6.11
CA LYS A 328 -28.10 14.38 6.43
C LYS A 328 -28.70 14.99 5.18
N LYS A 329 -27.92 15.17 4.10
CA LYS A 329 -28.42 15.72 2.82
C LYS A 329 -29.51 14.83 2.21
N ALA A 330 -29.29 13.52 2.20
CA ALA A 330 -30.28 12.56 1.72
C ALA A 330 -31.59 12.59 2.52
N SER A 331 -31.55 12.96 3.80
CA SER A 331 -32.74 13.02 4.67
C SER A 331 -33.49 14.35 4.60
N THR A 332 -32.88 15.45 4.09
CA THR A 332 -33.46 16.80 4.12
C THR A 332 -33.89 17.33 2.78
N GLU A 333 -33.31 16.84 1.69
CA GLU A 333 -33.66 17.25 0.34
C GLU A 333 -34.61 16.22 -0.28
N ALA A 334 -35.86 16.63 -0.52
CA ALA A 334 -36.86 15.87 -1.30
C ALA A 334 -36.48 15.77 -2.79
N SER A 335 -35.21 15.89 -3.11
CA SER A 335 -34.67 15.75 -4.46
C SER A 335 -34.26 14.31 -4.72
N SER A 336 -34.67 13.79 -5.85
CA SER A 336 -34.46 12.53 -6.57
C SER A 336 -33.09 11.82 -6.46
N ASP A 337 -32.27 12.08 -5.45
CA ASP A 337 -31.00 11.40 -5.21
C ASP A 337 -31.17 10.18 -4.28
N GLU A 338 -31.96 9.19 -4.75
CA GLU A 338 -31.81 7.77 -4.32
C GLU A 338 -30.33 7.30 -4.33
N MET A 339 -29.47 8.14 -4.90
CA MET A 339 -28.07 7.89 -5.22
C MET A 339 -27.12 8.00 -4.00
N LEU A 340 -27.59 8.45 -2.83
CA LEU A 340 -26.73 8.73 -1.69
C LEU A 340 -26.82 7.73 -0.54
N HIS A 341 -27.87 6.88 -0.53
CA HIS A 341 -27.98 5.82 0.47
C HIS A 341 -27.17 4.59 0.02
N PRO A 342 -26.22 4.07 0.84
CA PRO A 342 -25.48 2.87 0.48
C PRO A 342 -26.36 1.62 0.62
N ASP A 343 -26.39 0.79 -0.41
CA ASP A 343 -26.87 -0.59 -0.30
C ASP A 343 -25.79 -1.47 0.32
N VAL A 344 -24.52 -1.19 -0.01
CA VAL A 344 -23.36 -1.91 0.53
C VAL A 344 -22.30 -0.90 0.97
N ILE A 345 -21.69 -1.16 2.13
CA ILE A 345 -20.49 -0.43 2.58
C ILE A 345 -19.31 -1.39 2.62
N VAL A 346 -18.21 -0.99 2.02
CA VAL A 346 -16.91 -1.68 2.11
C VAL A 346 -15.95 -0.80 2.89
N VAL A 347 -15.20 -1.38 3.82
CA VAL A 347 -14.22 -0.65 4.62
C VAL A 347 -12.89 -1.40 4.66
N ASP A 348 -11.76 -0.68 4.48
CA ASP A 348 -10.39 -1.16 4.73
C ASP A 348 -9.67 -0.13 5.62
N PRO A 349 -10.03 -0.03 6.91
CA PRO A 349 -9.55 1.02 7.79
C PRO A 349 -8.08 0.81 8.16
N PRO A 350 -7.41 1.86 8.70
CA PRO A 350 -6.07 1.73 9.26
C PRO A 350 -6.03 0.74 10.43
N ARG A 351 -4.82 0.37 10.88
CA ARG A 351 -4.61 -0.63 11.95
C ARG A 351 -5.39 -0.40 13.25
N LYS A 352 -5.83 0.82 13.54
CA LYS A 352 -6.66 1.15 14.70
C LYS A 352 -8.13 0.70 14.57
N GLY A 353 -8.58 0.33 13.37
CA GLY A 353 -9.98 0.08 13.05
C GLY A 353 -10.72 1.34 12.65
N CYS A 354 -12.05 1.24 12.51
CA CYS A 354 -12.92 2.37 12.27
C CYS A 354 -13.08 3.23 13.53
N ASP A 355 -13.39 4.51 13.32
CA ASP A 355 -13.79 5.41 14.39
C ASP A 355 -15.25 5.13 14.82
N ASP A 356 -15.57 5.39 16.09
CA ASP A 356 -16.91 5.14 16.63
C ASP A 356 -17.99 5.95 15.89
N ALA A 357 -17.67 7.15 15.43
CA ALA A 357 -18.61 7.97 14.66
C ALA A 357 -18.90 7.34 13.28
N CYS A 358 -17.91 6.74 12.64
CA CYS A 358 -18.06 5.99 11.41
C CYS A 358 -18.93 4.74 11.61
N LEU A 359 -18.62 3.90 12.64
CA LEU A 359 -19.40 2.70 12.96
C LEU A 359 -20.87 3.04 13.29
N ASN A 360 -21.09 4.04 14.13
CA ASN A 360 -22.45 4.48 14.46
C ASN A 360 -23.21 5.04 13.24
N THR A 361 -22.50 5.64 12.28
CA THR A 361 -23.16 6.12 11.05
C THR A 361 -23.53 4.95 10.14
N MET A 362 -22.67 3.96 9.97
CA MET A 362 -23.02 2.72 9.26
C MET A 362 -24.24 2.04 9.87
N LEU A 363 -24.32 1.93 11.21
CA LEU A 363 -25.49 1.38 11.91
C LEU A 363 -26.77 2.20 11.68
N ARG A 364 -26.67 3.52 11.56
CA ARG A 364 -27.83 4.39 11.26
C ARG A 364 -28.28 4.32 9.81
N MET A 365 -27.32 4.26 8.88
CA MET A 365 -27.61 4.15 7.44
C MET A 365 -28.22 2.80 7.07
N GLN A 366 -27.94 1.75 7.84
CA GLN A 366 -28.50 0.42 7.64
C GLN A 366 -28.31 -0.13 6.20
N PRO A 367 -27.09 -0.15 5.66
CA PRO A 367 -26.86 -0.83 4.40
C PRO A 367 -27.28 -2.30 4.49
N GLU A 368 -27.61 -2.92 3.37
CA GLU A 368 -27.94 -4.36 3.37
C GLU A 368 -26.74 -5.22 3.79
N ARG A 369 -25.51 -4.78 3.44
CA ARG A 369 -24.25 -5.50 3.75
C ARG A 369 -23.13 -4.54 4.12
N ILE A 370 -22.27 -5.03 5.00
CA ILE A 370 -20.98 -4.39 5.32
C ILE A 370 -19.87 -5.42 5.06
N VAL A 371 -18.94 -5.10 4.19
CA VAL A 371 -17.73 -5.88 3.93
C VAL A 371 -16.56 -5.22 4.66
N TYR A 372 -16.04 -5.86 5.69
CA TYR A 372 -14.97 -5.32 6.52
C TYR A 372 -13.64 -6.02 6.20
N VAL A 373 -12.76 -5.36 5.49
CA VAL A 373 -11.37 -5.78 5.26
C VAL A 373 -10.50 -5.25 6.40
N SER A 374 -9.56 -6.03 6.91
CA SER A 374 -8.68 -5.58 8.00
C SER A 374 -7.33 -6.27 8.02
N CYS A 375 -6.28 -5.50 8.22
CA CYS A 375 -4.95 -6.02 8.54
C CYS A 375 -4.72 -6.25 10.05
N ASN A 376 -5.69 -5.88 10.92
CA ASN A 376 -5.61 -6.06 12.37
C ASN A 376 -6.84 -6.78 12.92
N PRO A 377 -6.78 -8.11 13.13
CA PRO A 377 -7.93 -8.89 13.58
C PRO A 377 -8.47 -8.48 14.95
N ALA A 378 -7.66 -7.88 15.83
CA ALA A 378 -8.11 -7.43 17.14
C ALA A 378 -9.00 -6.17 17.04
N ALA A 379 -8.60 -5.19 16.19
CA ALA A 379 -9.42 -4.03 15.90
C ALA A 379 -10.71 -4.43 15.17
N GLN A 380 -10.61 -5.32 14.20
CA GLN A 380 -11.79 -5.86 13.51
C GLN A 380 -12.77 -6.52 14.47
N ALA A 381 -12.31 -7.39 15.36
CA ALA A 381 -13.18 -8.08 16.33
C ALA A 381 -13.92 -7.08 17.26
N ARG A 382 -13.24 -6.01 17.71
CA ARG A 382 -13.85 -4.92 18.48
C ARG A 382 -14.94 -4.20 17.68
N ASP A 383 -14.64 -3.85 16.45
CA ASP A 383 -15.57 -3.09 15.61
C ASP A 383 -16.78 -3.94 15.21
N LEU A 384 -16.56 -5.23 14.93
CA LEU A 384 -17.64 -6.18 14.66
C LEU A 384 -18.57 -6.38 15.87
N GLN A 385 -18.04 -6.33 17.10
CA GLN A 385 -18.88 -6.37 18.31
C GLN A 385 -19.93 -5.23 18.34
N LEU A 386 -19.52 -4.04 17.89
CA LEU A 386 -20.47 -2.90 17.80
C LEU A 386 -21.46 -3.09 16.64
N LEU A 387 -21.01 -3.62 15.52
CA LEU A 387 -21.86 -3.85 14.35
C LEU A 387 -22.84 -5.01 14.55
N ASP A 388 -22.54 -5.99 15.39
CA ASP A 388 -23.38 -7.15 15.72
C ASP A 388 -24.75 -6.75 16.32
N ALA A 389 -24.88 -5.52 16.83
CA ALA A 389 -26.16 -4.97 17.28
C ALA A 389 -27.25 -5.02 16.18
N LYS A 390 -26.87 -5.03 14.89
CA LYS A 390 -27.80 -5.04 13.74
C LYS A 390 -27.42 -6.03 12.63
N TYR A 391 -26.17 -6.42 12.53
CA TYR A 391 -25.65 -7.29 11.47
C TYR A 391 -25.22 -8.63 12.06
N LYS A 392 -25.56 -9.73 11.41
CA LYS A 392 -25.21 -11.09 11.81
C LYS A 392 -24.44 -11.81 10.72
#